data_e56f7ed526e3e5fc447de39244ae9042
#
_entry.id   e56f7ed526e3e5fc447de39244ae9042
#
_cell.length_a   1.000
_cell.length_b   1.000
_cell.length_c   1.000
_cell.angle_alpha   90.00
_cell.angle_beta   90.00
_cell.angle_gamma   90.00
#
_symmetry.space_group_name_H-M   'P 1'
#
loop_
_entity.id
_entity.type
_entity.pdbx_description
1 polymer ?
#
loop_
_entity_poly.entity_id
_entity_poly.type
_entity_poly.pdbx_seq_one_letter_code
_entity_poly.pdbx_strand_id
1 'polypeptide(L)'
;MSTYRRVLLKLSGESLGGPAGKGIDEKWLAAYAEEVAEAVKNGLQVAIVIGGGNIFRGLQGVGKGFDRVNGDKLGMLATVINSLGLAMAIRSAGVEAEVFTATPMMPVARYYMRDDAV
;
A
#
# COMPACT_ATOMS: atom_id res chain seq x y z
N MET A 1 25.02 -5.95 10.54
CA MET A 1 24.09 -5.37 11.51
C MET A 1 23.52 -4.07 10.96
N SER A 2 22.21 -3.93 10.98
CA SER A 2 21.58 -2.71 10.47
C SER A 2 21.75 -1.55 11.44
N THR A 3 22.09 -0.37 10.92
CA THR A 3 22.18 0.85 11.70
C THR A 3 20.78 1.43 12.01
N TYR A 4 19.77 1.04 11.24
CA TYR A 4 18.42 1.56 11.37
C TYR A 4 17.51 0.49 11.96
N ARG A 5 16.65 0.89 12.90
CA ARG A 5 15.65 0.01 13.50
C ARG A 5 14.27 0.21 12.86
N ARG A 6 14.06 1.35 12.26
CA ARG A 6 12.79 1.75 11.67
C ARG A 6 13.03 2.41 10.34
N VAL A 7 12.30 2.03 9.32
CA VAL A 7 12.36 2.66 8.00
C VAL A 7 10.97 2.93 7.48
N LEU A 8 10.85 3.98 6.70
CA LEU A 8 9.64 4.31 5.96
C LEU A 8 9.95 4.13 4.48
N LEU A 9 9.20 3.25 3.83
CA LEU A 9 9.31 3.03 2.40
C LEU A 9 8.15 3.73 1.69
N LYS A 10 8.46 4.44 0.63
CA LYS A 10 7.44 5.00 -0.27
C LYS A 10 7.48 4.18 -1.55
N LEU A 11 6.35 3.56 -1.89
CA LEU A 11 6.21 2.78 -3.12
C LEU A 11 5.17 3.43 -4.01
N SER A 12 5.47 3.51 -5.30
CA SER A 12 4.44 3.92 -6.25
C SER A 12 3.48 2.76 -6.48
N GLY A 13 2.21 3.07 -6.72
CA GLY A 13 1.24 2.01 -7.02
C GLY A 13 1.61 1.23 -8.26
N GLU A 14 2.22 1.88 -9.25
CA GLU A 14 2.65 1.23 -10.48
C GLU A 14 3.64 0.10 -10.24
N SER A 15 4.40 0.15 -9.15
CA SER A 15 5.33 -0.93 -8.77
C SER A 15 4.64 -2.26 -8.58
N LEU A 16 3.37 -2.28 -8.19
CA LEU A 16 2.61 -3.52 -8.01
C LEU A 16 2.02 -4.05 -9.32
N GLY A 17 2.04 -3.25 -10.36
CA GLY A 17 1.51 -3.62 -11.67
C GLY A 17 2.48 -4.37 -12.56
N GLY A 18 3.70 -4.61 -12.09
CA GLY A 18 4.73 -5.25 -12.89
C GLY A 18 5.12 -4.43 -14.10
N PRO A 19 5.56 -5.07 -15.19
CA PRO A 19 6.00 -4.35 -16.40
C PRO A 19 4.92 -3.48 -17.04
N ALA A 20 3.65 -3.84 -16.87
CA ALA A 20 2.53 -3.08 -17.45
C ALA A 20 2.18 -1.83 -16.62
N GLY A 21 2.56 -1.79 -15.36
CA GLY A 21 2.26 -0.69 -14.46
C GLY A 21 0.78 -0.52 -14.13
N LYS A 22 -0.06 -1.50 -14.46
CA LYS A 22 -1.51 -1.48 -14.27
C LYS A 22 -1.96 -2.66 -13.43
N GLY A 23 -2.98 -2.44 -12.60
CA GLY A 23 -3.53 -3.47 -11.74
C GLY A 23 -2.52 -3.96 -10.72
N ILE A 24 -2.70 -5.18 -10.24
CA ILE A 24 -1.79 -5.82 -9.31
C ILE A 24 -1.27 -7.10 -9.95
N ASP A 25 0.04 -7.18 -10.11
CA ASP A 25 0.72 -8.40 -10.58
C ASP A 25 1.11 -9.23 -9.36
N GLU A 26 0.57 -10.43 -9.26
CA GLU A 26 0.76 -11.28 -8.09
C GLU A 26 2.23 -11.63 -7.85
N LYS A 27 3.01 -11.81 -8.90
CA LYS A 27 4.43 -12.14 -8.78
C LYS A 27 5.23 -10.97 -8.20
N TRP A 28 4.95 -9.75 -8.69
CA TRP A 28 5.61 -8.55 -8.19
C TRP A 28 5.18 -8.24 -6.76
N LEU A 29 3.90 -8.43 -6.47
CA LEU A 29 3.38 -8.24 -5.11
C LEU A 29 4.06 -9.21 -4.14
N ALA A 30 4.16 -10.48 -4.50
CA ALA A 30 4.81 -11.48 -3.67
C ALA A 30 6.29 -11.18 -3.47
N ALA A 31 6.99 -10.72 -4.52
CA ALA A 31 8.40 -10.37 -4.43
C ALA A 31 8.64 -9.23 -3.45
N TYR A 32 7.84 -8.17 -3.52
CA TYR A 32 7.94 -7.06 -2.57
C TYR A 32 7.64 -7.52 -1.14
N ALA A 33 6.61 -8.33 -0.99
CA ALA A 33 6.21 -8.84 0.32
C ALA A 33 7.30 -9.70 0.95
N GLU A 34 7.98 -10.53 0.17
CA GLU A 34 9.09 -11.35 0.65
C GLU A 34 10.27 -10.51 1.11
N GLU A 35 10.61 -9.47 0.36
CA GLU A 35 11.70 -8.56 0.75
C GLU A 35 11.39 -7.83 2.05
N VAL A 36 10.15 -7.35 2.20
CA VAL A 36 9.72 -6.69 3.43
C VAL A 36 9.73 -7.66 4.60
N ALA A 37 9.20 -8.86 4.39
CA ALA A 37 9.15 -9.88 5.43
C ALA A 37 10.55 -10.28 5.90
N GLU A 38 11.49 -10.42 4.98
CA GLU A 38 12.87 -10.74 5.33
C GLU A 38 13.50 -9.65 6.18
N ALA A 39 13.29 -8.38 5.81
CA ALA A 39 13.79 -7.26 6.59
C ALA A 39 13.21 -7.26 8.01
N VAL A 40 11.92 -7.52 8.14
CA VAL A 40 11.24 -7.58 9.45
C VAL A 40 11.78 -8.74 10.28
N LYS A 41 11.99 -9.90 9.68
CA LYS A 41 12.56 -11.06 10.37
C LYS A 41 13.97 -10.80 10.87
N ASN A 42 14.69 -9.90 10.22
CA ASN A 42 16.02 -9.48 10.64
C ASN A 42 16.01 -8.32 11.66
N GLY A 43 14.85 -8.02 12.22
CA GLY A 43 14.73 -7.06 13.31
C GLY A 43 14.38 -5.64 12.90
N LEU A 44 14.10 -5.39 11.63
CA LEU A 44 13.75 -4.06 11.15
C LEU A 44 12.26 -3.82 11.29
N GLN A 45 11.88 -2.63 11.73
CA GLN A 45 10.50 -2.18 11.69
C GLN A 45 10.27 -1.41 10.39
N VAL A 46 9.26 -1.79 9.63
CA VAL A 46 9.00 -1.21 8.31
C VAL A 46 7.61 -0.60 8.28
N ALA A 47 7.53 0.65 7.89
CA ALA A 47 6.28 1.31 7.53
C ALA A 47 6.30 1.58 6.03
N ILE A 48 5.16 1.40 5.39
CA ILE A 48 5.04 1.55 3.93
C ILE A 48 3.93 2.53 3.61
N VAL A 49 4.25 3.48 2.74
CA VAL A 49 3.25 4.36 2.12
C VAL A 49 3.21 4.00 0.65
N ILE A 50 2.02 3.69 0.14
CA ILE A 50 1.87 3.25 -1.24
C ILE A 50 0.81 4.05 -1.96
N GLY A 51 1.08 4.41 -3.22
CA GLY A 51 0.13 5.10 -4.07
C GLY A 51 -0.84 4.15 -4.75
N GLY A 52 -1.77 4.71 -5.52
CA GLY A 52 -2.83 3.97 -6.20
C GLY A 52 -2.82 4.09 -7.72
N GLY A 53 -1.74 4.60 -8.30
CA GLY A 53 -1.69 4.92 -9.73
C GLY A 53 -1.81 3.73 -10.67
N ASN A 54 -1.57 2.52 -10.19
CA ASN A 54 -1.76 1.30 -10.97
C ASN A 54 -3.25 0.95 -11.16
N ILE A 55 -4.12 1.47 -10.31
CA ILE A 55 -5.55 1.20 -10.34
C ILE A 55 -6.31 2.41 -10.88
N PHE A 56 -6.08 3.59 -10.31
CA PHE A 56 -6.79 4.78 -10.73
C PHE A 56 -5.97 6.04 -10.47
N ARG A 57 -6.01 6.95 -11.46
CA ARG A 57 -5.47 8.30 -11.31
C ARG A 57 -6.64 9.28 -11.46
N GLY A 58 -6.88 10.10 -10.44
CA GLY A 58 -8.01 11.03 -10.42
C GLY A 58 -8.06 11.91 -11.67
N LEU A 59 -6.92 12.37 -12.13
CA LEU A 59 -6.83 13.25 -13.30
C LEU A 59 -7.24 12.55 -14.60
N GLN A 60 -7.08 11.25 -14.70
CA GLN A 60 -7.45 10.49 -15.91
C GLN A 60 -8.95 10.38 -16.09
N GLY A 61 -9.70 10.46 -14.99
CA GLY A 61 -11.16 10.42 -15.03
C GLY A 61 -11.80 11.75 -15.38
N VAL A 62 -11.09 12.86 -15.22
CA VAL A 62 -11.62 14.19 -15.50
C VAL A 62 -11.87 14.33 -17.00
N GLY A 63 -13.06 14.74 -17.39
CA GLY A 63 -13.47 14.83 -18.78
C GLY A 63 -14.06 13.54 -19.35
N LYS A 64 -14.06 12.45 -18.56
CA LYS A 64 -14.65 11.16 -18.94
C LYS A 64 -15.86 10.81 -18.08
N GLY A 65 -16.52 11.81 -17.52
CA GLY A 65 -17.69 11.59 -16.67
C GLY A 65 -17.39 11.61 -15.17
N PHE A 66 -16.13 11.74 -14.78
CA PHE A 66 -15.75 11.85 -13.37
C PHE A 66 -15.43 13.30 -13.04
N ASP A 67 -15.99 13.81 -11.96
CA ASP A 67 -15.51 15.08 -11.42
C ASP A 67 -14.25 14.87 -10.57
N ARG A 68 -13.55 15.96 -10.27
CA ARG A 68 -12.29 15.88 -9.55
C ARG A 68 -12.44 15.30 -8.14
N VAL A 69 -13.52 15.67 -7.45
CA VAL A 69 -13.76 15.21 -6.08
C VAL A 69 -13.96 13.70 -6.03
N ASN A 70 -14.79 13.17 -6.94
CA ASN A 70 -15.03 11.74 -7.02
C ASN A 70 -13.80 11.00 -7.53
N GLY A 71 -13.04 11.59 -8.46
CA GLY A 71 -11.78 11.05 -8.91
C GLY A 71 -10.76 10.92 -7.79
N ASP A 72 -10.68 11.92 -6.92
CA ASP A 72 -9.78 11.88 -5.78
C ASP A 72 -10.20 10.80 -4.76
N LYS A 73 -11.50 10.61 -4.57
CA LYS A 73 -12.02 9.53 -3.72
C LYS A 73 -11.66 8.16 -4.28
N LEU A 74 -11.78 7.97 -5.59
CA LEU A 74 -11.39 6.72 -6.24
C LEU A 74 -9.88 6.48 -6.11
N GLY A 75 -9.09 7.52 -6.27
CA GLY A 75 -7.65 7.44 -6.06
C GLY A 75 -7.28 7.04 -4.64
N MET A 76 -7.97 7.61 -3.65
CA MET A 76 -7.77 7.24 -2.25
C MET A 76 -8.13 5.77 -2.01
N LEU A 77 -9.26 5.30 -2.53
CA LEU A 77 -9.66 3.91 -2.40
C LEU A 77 -8.67 2.97 -3.09
N ALA A 78 -8.09 3.40 -4.20
CA ALA A 78 -7.05 2.63 -4.89
C ALA A 78 -5.83 2.40 -3.98
N THR A 79 -5.44 3.41 -3.19
CA THR A 79 -4.34 3.23 -2.23
C THR A 79 -4.70 2.22 -1.15
N VAL A 80 -5.96 2.19 -0.73
CA VAL A 80 -6.44 1.22 0.26
C VAL A 80 -6.41 -0.20 -0.31
N ILE A 81 -6.84 -0.37 -1.55
CA ILE A 81 -6.78 -1.68 -2.25
C ILE A 81 -5.34 -2.19 -2.27
N ASN A 82 -4.40 -1.36 -2.69
CA ASN A 82 -2.98 -1.74 -2.75
C ASN A 82 -2.44 -2.08 -1.36
N SER A 83 -2.79 -1.28 -0.36
CA SER A 83 -2.33 -1.50 1.00
C SER A 83 -2.85 -2.82 1.57
N LEU A 84 -4.12 -3.13 1.34
CA LEU A 84 -4.71 -4.39 1.77
C LEU A 84 -4.07 -5.58 1.06
N GLY A 85 -3.86 -5.46 -0.25
CA GLY A 85 -3.21 -6.52 -1.04
C GLY A 85 -1.78 -6.77 -0.57
N LEU A 86 -1.02 -5.71 -0.35
CA LEU A 86 0.36 -5.84 0.13
C LEU A 86 0.40 -6.42 1.55
N ALA A 87 -0.49 -5.99 2.44
CA ALA A 87 -0.56 -6.53 3.79
C ALA A 87 -0.88 -8.03 3.79
N MET A 88 -1.81 -8.46 2.94
CA MET A 88 -2.14 -9.90 2.79
C MET A 88 -0.92 -10.69 2.34
N ALA A 89 -0.19 -10.18 1.35
CA ALA A 89 1.01 -10.85 0.84
C ALA A 89 2.11 -10.93 1.90
N ILE A 90 2.29 -9.87 2.69
CA ILE A 90 3.27 -9.84 3.77
C ILE A 90 2.90 -10.86 4.86
N ARG A 91 1.63 -10.93 5.22
CA ARG A 91 1.16 -11.94 6.18
C ARG A 91 1.40 -13.36 5.67
N SER A 92 1.18 -13.58 4.38
CA SER A 92 1.47 -14.87 3.75
C SER A 92 2.96 -15.22 3.78
N ALA A 93 3.82 -14.21 3.82
CA ALA A 93 5.26 -14.42 3.96
C ALA A 93 5.71 -14.65 5.42
N GLY A 94 4.77 -14.66 6.37
CA GLY A 94 5.03 -15.09 7.74
C GLY A 94 5.26 -13.97 8.75
N VAL A 95 4.95 -12.73 8.42
CA VAL A 95 5.06 -11.62 9.38
C VAL A 95 3.73 -10.88 9.50
N GLU A 96 3.53 -10.20 10.63
CA GLU A 96 2.33 -9.41 10.87
C GLU A 96 2.36 -8.13 10.05
N ALA A 97 1.19 -7.69 9.63
CA ALA A 97 1.02 -6.42 8.94
C ALA A 97 -0.35 -5.82 9.28
N GLU A 98 -0.39 -4.51 9.45
CA GLU A 98 -1.63 -3.78 9.66
C GLU A 98 -1.74 -2.64 8.65
N VAL A 99 -2.97 -2.33 8.26
CA VAL A 99 -3.27 -1.25 7.33
C VAL A 99 -3.96 -0.11 8.07
N PHE A 100 -3.46 1.10 7.84
CA PHE A 100 -4.04 2.33 8.39
C PHE A 100 -4.50 3.22 7.24
N THR A 101 -5.65 3.85 7.40
CA THR A 101 -6.22 4.72 6.39
C THR A 101 -6.35 6.15 6.90
N ALA A 102 -6.34 7.11 5.97
CA ALA A 102 -6.54 8.53 6.30
C ALA A 102 -8.01 8.87 6.57
N THR A 103 -8.93 7.99 6.21
CA THR A 103 -10.37 8.13 6.44
C THR A 103 -10.87 6.90 7.16
N PRO A 104 -11.77 7.02 8.15
CA PRO A 104 -12.27 5.85 8.85
C PRO A 104 -12.93 4.84 7.91
N MET A 105 -12.47 3.60 7.93
CA MET A 105 -12.95 2.50 7.09
C MET A 105 -13.06 1.19 7.87
N MET A 106 -13.23 1.28 9.16
CA MET A 106 -13.37 0.08 9.97
C MET A 106 -14.69 -0.64 9.64
N PRO A 107 -14.72 -1.98 9.53
CA PRO A 107 -13.65 -2.92 9.90
C PRO A 107 -12.64 -3.24 8.77
N VAL A 108 -12.68 -2.53 7.65
CA VAL A 108 -11.80 -2.81 6.50
C VAL A 108 -10.34 -2.57 6.87
N ALA A 109 -10.05 -1.42 7.50
CA ALA A 109 -8.71 -1.06 7.94
C ALA A 109 -8.83 -0.11 9.13
N ARG A 110 -7.75 0.02 9.90
CA ARG A 110 -7.73 0.94 11.01
C ARG A 110 -7.57 2.37 10.51
N TYR A 111 -8.34 3.27 11.11
CA TYR A 111 -8.12 4.69 10.90
C TYR A 111 -6.77 5.07 11.53
N TYR A 112 -5.96 5.83 10.78
CA TYR A 112 -4.64 6.23 11.27
C TYR A 112 -4.77 7.14 12.48
N MET A 113 -4.19 6.70 13.59
CA MET A 113 -3.98 7.49 14.80
C MET A 113 -2.51 7.35 15.13
N ARG A 114 -1.82 8.47 15.27
CA ARG A 114 -0.37 8.46 15.47
C ARG A 114 0.08 7.51 16.58
N ASP A 115 -0.63 7.54 17.70
CA ASP A 115 -0.26 6.76 18.88
C ASP A 115 -0.49 5.26 18.67
N ASP A 116 -1.47 4.90 17.84
CA ASP A 116 -1.74 3.50 17.50
C ASP A 116 -0.72 2.94 16.52
N ALA A 117 -0.23 3.75 15.59
CA ALA A 117 0.69 3.31 14.56
C ALA A 117 2.14 3.18 15.05
N VAL A 118 2.49 3.90 16.08
CA VAL A 118 3.81 3.88 16.70
C VAL A 118 3.78 3.09 18.01
#